data_33101d0f3b535df7db1a859183d215a8
#
_entry.id   33101d0f3b535df7db1a859183d215a8
#
_cell.length_a   1.000
_cell.length_b   1.000
_cell.length_c   1.000
_cell.angle_alpha   90.00
_cell.angle_beta   90.00
_cell.angle_gamma   90.00
#
_symmetry.space_group_name_H-M   'P 1'
#
loop_
_entity.id
_entity.type
_entity.pdbx_description
1 polymer ?
#
loop_
_entity_poly.entity_id
_entity_poly.type
_entity_poly.pdbx_seq_one_letter_code
_entity_poly.pdbx_strand_id
1 'polypeptide(L)'
;STATDAASIITDTIRSTQPDLILTHAPEDYHPDHRALSKFVSDAAGFICPVLFCDTLMGVGFAPDYYVDITGYFDAKQAAIMAHASQQPDRFAAAAAILNRFRAAQCNAPHGHYAEAYRIDSRFPFADVRGMLPPPPPYRPFYVPGSDALI
;
A
#
# COMPACT_ATOMS: atom_id res chain seq x y z
N SER A 1 22.27 2.52 -16.98
CA SER A 1 22.25 2.40 -15.52
C SER A 1 22.24 0.92 -15.15
N THR A 2 23.20 0.53 -14.33
CA THR A 2 23.32 -0.87 -13.86
C THR A 2 22.51 -1.00 -12.57
N ALA A 3 22.20 -2.26 -12.15
CA ALA A 3 21.54 -2.52 -10.86
C ALA A 3 22.33 -1.93 -9.67
N THR A 4 23.64 -1.85 -9.78
CA THR A 4 24.54 -1.23 -8.79
C THR A 4 24.29 0.27 -8.68
N ASP A 5 24.07 0.96 -9.82
CA ASP A 5 23.78 2.39 -9.82
C ASP A 5 22.43 2.68 -9.14
N ALA A 6 21.40 1.87 -9.41
CA ALA A 6 20.08 2.03 -8.80
C ALA A 6 20.13 1.85 -7.28
N ALA A 7 20.83 0.82 -6.80
CA ALA A 7 20.99 0.58 -5.37
C ALA A 7 21.72 1.76 -4.66
N SER A 8 22.76 2.31 -5.28
CA SER A 8 23.49 3.48 -4.75
C SER A 8 22.58 4.70 -4.67
N ILE A 9 21.85 5.01 -5.75
CA ILE A 9 20.91 6.14 -5.78
C ILE A 9 19.87 6.05 -4.68
N ILE A 10 19.28 4.89 -4.47
CA ILE A 10 18.28 4.66 -3.42
C ILE A 10 18.90 4.85 -2.03
N THR A 11 20.08 4.27 -1.80
CA THR A 11 20.79 4.42 -0.53
C THR A 11 21.11 5.89 -0.22
N ASP A 12 21.61 6.64 -1.20
CA ASP A 12 21.95 8.04 -1.03
C ASP A 12 20.69 8.91 -0.83
N THR A 13 19.59 8.56 -1.51
CA THR A 13 18.30 9.22 -1.31
C THR A 13 17.80 9.02 0.12
N ILE A 14 17.78 7.78 0.63
CA ILE A 14 17.33 7.49 2.00
C ILE A 14 18.21 8.23 3.03
N ARG A 15 19.53 8.22 2.84
CA ARG A 15 20.45 8.92 3.75
C ARG A 15 20.28 10.43 3.75
N SER A 16 20.04 11.02 2.59
CA SER A 16 19.89 12.48 2.46
C SER A 16 18.53 13.00 2.92
N THR A 17 17.47 12.22 2.74
CA THR A 17 16.10 12.60 3.12
C THR A 17 15.77 12.25 4.57
N GLN A 18 16.45 11.27 5.15
CA GLN A 18 16.20 10.76 6.51
C GLN A 18 14.69 10.51 6.79
N PRO A 19 14.03 9.66 6.02
CA PRO A 19 12.60 9.47 6.15
C PRO A 19 12.25 8.75 7.47
N ASP A 20 11.10 9.08 8.05
CA ASP A 20 10.54 8.37 9.21
C ASP A 20 9.85 7.07 8.80
N LEU A 21 9.40 6.99 7.54
CA LEU A 21 8.70 5.84 6.96
C LEU A 21 8.93 5.80 5.46
N ILE A 22 9.10 4.61 4.90
CA ILE A 22 9.19 4.40 3.45
C ILE A 22 8.02 3.55 2.98
N LEU A 23 7.38 3.98 1.90
CA LEU A 23 6.40 3.19 1.15
C LEU A 23 7.05 2.70 -0.14
N THR A 24 6.94 1.41 -0.44
CA THR A 24 7.49 0.81 -1.66
C THR A 24 6.62 -0.35 -2.15
N HIS A 25 6.97 -0.90 -3.31
CA HIS A 25 6.30 -2.08 -3.87
C HIS A 25 6.52 -3.32 -3.01
N ALA A 26 5.58 -4.26 -3.09
CA ALA A 26 5.73 -5.55 -2.45
C ALA A 26 6.77 -6.45 -3.18
N PRO A 27 7.52 -7.30 -2.44
CA PRO A 27 8.49 -8.19 -3.06
C PRO A 27 7.87 -9.27 -3.95
N GLU A 28 6.58 -9.55 -3.82
CA GLU A 28 5.80 -10.47 -4.65
C GLU A 28 5.05 -9.79 -5.80
N ASP A 29 5.28 -8.51 -6.06
CA ASP A 29 4.61 -7.79 -7.16
C ASP A 29 4.81 -8.49 -8.52
N TYR A 30 3.82 -8.38 -9.41
CA TYR A 30 3.87 -9.01 -10.72
C TYR A 30 4.96 -8.43 -11.63
N HIS A 31 5.30 -7.13 -11.48
CA HIS A 31 6.25 -6.45 -12.35
C HIS A 31 7.70 -6.63 -11.85
N PRO A 32 8.63 -7.03 -12.71
CA PRO A 32 10.02 -7.27 -12.29
C PRO A 32 10.72 -6.03 -11.75
N ASP A 33 10.45 -4.84 -12.30
CA ASP A 33 11.06 -3.60 -11.81
C ASP A 33 10.52 -3.22 -10.43
N HIS A 34 9.25 -3.50 -10.14
CA HIS A 34 8.66 -3.30 -8.82
C HIS A 34 9.34 -4.18 -7.77
N ARG A 35 9.56 -5.47 -8.10
CA ARG A 35 10.30 -6.39 -7.23
C ARG A 35 11.74 -5.97 -7.01
N ALA A 36 12.42 -5.50 -8.07
CA ALA A 36 13.80 -5.00 -7.96
C ALA A 36 13.86 -3.76 -7.06
N LEU A 37 12.95 -2.79 -7.25
CA LEU A 37 12.86 -1.60 -6.40
C LEU A 37 12.57 -1.98 -4.94
N SER A 38 11.61 -2.87 -4.71
CA SER A 38 11.29 -3.39 -3.38
C SER A 38 12.53 -3.92 -2.66
N LYS A 39 13.31 -4.76 -3.35
CA LYS A 39 14.54 -5.31 -2.81
C LYS A 39 15.58 -4.23 -2.47
N PHE A 40 15.83 -3.29 -3.39
CA PHE A 40 16.82 -2.24 -3.17
C PHE A 40 16.43 -1.32 -2.01
N VAL A 41 15.15 -0.97 -1.91
CA VAL A 41 14.65 -0.15 -0.80
C VAL A 41 14.78 -0.90 0.52
N SER A 42 14.36 -2.13 0.58
CA SER A 42 14.42 -2.97 1.77
C SER A 42 15.86 -3.17 2.26
N ASP A 43 16.81 -3.38 1.31
CA ASP A 43 18.23 -3.52 1.64
C ASP A 43 18.86 -2.18 2.09
N ALA A 44 18.47 -1.06 1.46
CA ALA A 44 19.02 0.25 1.76
C ALA A 44 18.45 0.86 3.05
N ALA A 45 17.17 0.63 3.33
CA ALA A 45 16.54 1.09 4.56
C ALA A 45 17.13 0.40 5.79
N GLY A 46 17.40 -0.91 5.69
CA GLY A 46 18.06 -1.68 6.74
C GLY A 46 17.41 -1.45 8.12
N PHE A 47 18.21 -0.93 9.07
CA PHE A 47 17.77 -0.53 10.40
C PHE A 47 17.55 0.98 10.55
N ILE A 48 17.38 1.72 9.45
CA ILE A 48 17.26 3.19 9.47
C ILE A 48 15.83 3.59 9.83
N CYS A 49 14.84 3.05 9.12
CA CYS A 49 13.42 3.36 9.34
C CYS A 49 12.52 2.21 8.88
N PRO A 50 11.26 2.17 9.34
CA PRO A 50 10.28 1.19 8.86
C PRO A 50 10.02 1.31 7.36
N VAL A 51 9.77 0.17 6.73
CA VAL A 51 9.33 0.08 5.33
C VAL A 51 7.96 -0.60 5.31
N LEU A 52 7.02 -0.01 4.61
CA LEU A 52 5.72 -0.60 4.30
C LEU A 52 5.66 -0.96 2.82
N PHE A 53 5.30 -2.19 2.55
CA PHE A 53 4.96 -2.67 1.22
C PHE A 53 3.52 -2.28 0.88
N CYS A 54 3.35 -1.59 -0.24
CA CYS A 54 2.05 -1.31 -0.82
C CYS A 54 1.45 -2.58 -1.42
N ASP A 55 0.12 -2.63 -1.46
CA ASP A 55 -0.62 -3.74 -2.05
C ASP A 55 -0.24 -3.99 -3.52
N THR A 56 -0.32 -5.24 -3.93
CA THR A 56 -0.09 -5.65 -5.31
C THR A 56 -1.31 -5.39 -6.18
N LEU A 57 -1.15 -5.42 -7.51
CA LEU A 57 -2.29 -5.31 -8.42
C LEU A 57 -3.30 -6.42 -8.14
N MET A 58 -4.55 -6.03 -7.88
CA MET A 58 -5.65 -6.92 -7.49
C MET A 58 -5.40 -7.74 -6.21
N GLY A 59 -4.43 -7.34 -5.39
CA GLY A 59 -4.13 -8.02 -4.12
C GLY A 59 -3.50 -9.40 -4.26
N VAL A 60 -3.01 -9.74 -5.45
CA VAL A 60 -2.48 -11.09 -5.72
C VAL A 60 -1.23 -11.37 -4.90
N GLY A 61 -1.27 -12.44 -4.11
CA GLY A 61 -0.17 -12.87 -3.25
C GLY A 61 0.09 -11.99 -2.04
N PHE A 62 -0.70 -10.94 -1.81
CA PHE A 62 -0.47 -9.94 -0.76
C PHE A 62 -1.34 -10.21 0.48
N ALA A 63 -0.68 -10.42 1.61
CA ALA A 63 -1.31 -10.54 2.92
C ALA A 63 -1.03 -9.26 3.73
N PRO A 64 -2.00 -8.36 3.91
CA PRO A 64 -1.79 -7.10 4.60
C PRO A 64 -1.76 -7.23 6.13
N ASP A 65 -0.96 -6.37 6.78
CA ASP A 65 -0.96 -6.16 8.23
C ASP A 65 -1.82 -4.96 8.64
N TYR A 66 -1.90 -3.95 7.77
CA TYR A 66 -2.53 -2.67 8.06
C TYR A 66 -3.47 -2.24 6.94
N TYR A 67 -4.54 -1.55 7.34
CA TYR A 67 -5.50 -0.94 6.43
C TYR A 67 -5.62 0.54 6.76
N VAL A 68 -5.79 1.36 5.72
CA VAL A 68 -5.99 2.81 5.84
C VAL A 68 -7.27 3.20 5.13
N ASP A 69 -8.14 3.95 5.80
CA ASP A 69 -9.34 4.50 5.17
C ASP A 69 -8.97 5.60 4.18
N ILE A 70 -9.27 5.38 2.92
CA ILE A 70 -9.06 6.36 1.85
C ILE A 70 -10.38 6.88 1.26
N THR A 71 -11.49 6.64 1.92
CA THR A 71 -12.84 6.99 1.39
C THR A 71 -12.91 8.45 1.00
N GLY A 72 -12.45 9.36 1.85
CA GLY A 72 -12.42 10.80 1.57
C GLY A 72 -11.41 11.24 0.52
N TYR A 73 -10.50 10.36 0.10
CA TYR A 73 -9.42 10.65 -0.85
C TYR A 73 -9.52 9.80 -2.12
N PHE A 74 -10.56 8.97 -2.22
CA PHE A 74 -10.67 8.02 -3.32
C PHE A 74 -10.78 8.70 -4.68
N ASP A 75 -11.52 9.81 -4.78
CA ASP A 75 -11.62 10.58 -6.03
C ASP A 75 -10.27 11.18 -6.44
N ALA A 76 -9.49 11.66 -5.48
CA ALA A 76 -8.12 12.16 -5.75
C ALA A 76 -7.21 11.03 -6.24
N LYS A 77 -7.31 9.83 -5.67
CA LYS A 77 -6.60 8.65 -6.16
C LYS A 77 -7.00 8.29 -7.59
N GLN A 78 -8.29 8.28 -7.90
CA GLN A 78 -8.78 8.02 -9.25
C GLN A 78 -8.24 9.06 -10.25
N ALA A 79 -8.27 10.34 -9.90
CA ALA A 79 -7.72 11.40 -10.73
C ALA A 79 -6.20 11.23 -10.95
N ALA A 80 -5.46 10.83 -9.92
CA ALA A 80 -4.03 10.55 -10.04
C ALA A 80 -3.75 9.38 -10.99
N ILE A 81 -4.53 8.30 -10.92
CA ILE A 81 -4.41 7.17 -11.86
C ILE A 81 -4.71 7.63 -13.30
N MET A 82 -5.78 8.39 -13.49
CA MET A 82 -6.18 8.91 -14.81
C MET A 82 -5.14 9.83 -15.44
N ALA A 83 -4.28 10.47 -14.65
CA ALA A 83 -3.19 11.29 -15.16
C ALA A 83 -2.08 10.48 -15.87
N HIS A 84 -2.01 9.16 -15.67
CA HIS A 84 -1.06 8.27 -16.34
C HIS A 84 -1.53 7.87 -17.74
N ALA A 85 -1.73 8.84 -18.63
CA ALA A 85 -2.32 8.65 -19.95
C ALA A 85 -1.63 7.58 -20.84
N SER A 86 -0.34 7.30 -20.62
CA SER A 86 0.42 6.29 -21.35
C SER A 86 0.11 4.84 -20.96
N GLN A 87 -0.66 4.60 -19.87
CA GLN A 87 -0.76 3.30 -19.19
C GLN A 87 -2.18 2.72 -19.16
N GLN A 88 -3.04 3.01 -20.12
CA GLN A 88 -4.46 2.57 -20.10
C GLN A 88 -5.14 2.88 -18.75
N PRO A 89 -5.21 4.14 -18.33
CA PRO A 89 -5.58 4.53 -16.97
C PRO A 89 -6.99 4.09 -16.57
N ASP A 90 -7.96 4.04 -17.49
CA ASP A 90 -9.32 3.57 -17.22
C ASP A 90 -9.34 2.16 -16.62
N ARG A 91 -8.51 1.26 -17.17
CA ARG A 91 -8.41 -0.12 -16.67
C ARG A 91 -7.84 -0.17 -15.27
N PHE A 92 -6.79 0.61 -15.00
CA PHE A 92 -6.19 0.65 -13.66
C PHE A 92 -7.10 1.35 -12.64
N ALA A 93 -7.82 2.39 -13.04
CA ALA A 93 -8.80 3.05 -12.20
C ALA A 93 -9.93 2.10 -11.79
N ALA A 94 -10.46 1.32 -12.73
CA ALA A 94 -11.46 0.29 -12.45
C ALA A 94 -10.93 -0.81 -11.52
N ALA A 95 -9.71 -1.30 -11.77
CA ALA A 95 -9.07 -2.31 -10.91
C ALA A 95 -8.83 -1.78 -9.49
N ALA A 96 -8.36 -0.54 -9.35
CA ALA A 96 -8.17 0.11 -8.05
C ALA A 96 -9.49 0.25 -7.28
N ALA A 97 -10.59 0.60 -7.96
CA ALA A 97 -11.91 0.68 -7.34
C ALA A 97 -12.35 -0.66 -6.74
N ILE A 98 -12.18 -1.74 -7.49
CA ILE A 98 -12.52 -3.10 -7.03
C ILE A 98 -11.64 -3.48 -5.84
N LEU A 99 -10.32 -3.31 -5.96
CA LEU A 99 -9.37 -3.69 -4.91
C LEU A 99 -9.62 -2.90 -3.62
N ASN A 100 -9.78 -1.58 -3.70
CA ASN A 100 -9.94 -0.76 -2.51
C ASN A 100 -11.29 -1.00 -1.81
N ARG A 101 -12.34 -1.34 -2.54
CA ARG A 101 -13.61 -1.81 -1.95
C ARG A 101 -13.46 -3.17 -1.28
N PHE A 102 -12.73 -4.10 -1.91
CA PHE A 102 -12.44 -5.41 -1.32
C PHE A 102 -11.65 -5.26 0.00
N ARG A 103 -10.65 -4.37 0.04
CA ARG A 103 -9.88 -4.11 1.26
C ARG A 103 -10.74 -3.49 2.36
N ALA A 104 -11.64 -2.57 2.02
CA ALA A 104 -12.63 -2.04 2.97
C ALA A 104 -13.56 -3.14 3.49
N ALA A 105 -14.02 -4.05 2.63
CA ALA A 105 -14.84 -5.19 3.02
C ALA A 105 -14.11 -6.15 3.98
N GLN A 106 -12.80 -6.36 3.79
CA GLN A 106 -11.98 -7.15 4.74
C GLN A 106 -11.93 -6.53 6.14
N CYS A 107 -12.05 -5.21 6.25
CA CYS A 107 -12.19 -4.50 7.52
C CYS A 107 -13.63 -4.53 8.08
N ASN A 108 -14.57 -5.18 7.41
CA ASN A 108 -16.00 -5.07 7.70
C ASN A 108 -16.50 -3.61 7.74
N ALA A 109 -15.97 -2.77 6.86
CA ALA A 109 -16.39 -1.37 6.76
C ALA A 109 -17.81 -1.22 6.20
N PRO A 110 -18.51 -0.13 6.48
CA PRO A 110 -19.81 0.16 5.87
C PRO A 110 -19.74 0.24 4.34
N HIS A 111 -20.88 0.10 3.68
CA HIS A 111 -20.97 0.27 2.23
C HIS A 111 -20.43 1.66 1.80
N GLY A 112 -19.77 1.68 0.65
CA GLY A 112 -19.22 2.91 0.07
C GLY A 112 -17.83 3.28 0.57
N HIS A 113 -17.26 2.54 1.52
CA HIS A 113 -15.88 2.75 1.97
C HIS A 113 -14.86 2.16 1.01
N TYR A 114 -13.68 2.77 1.01
CA TYR A 114 -12.48 2.34 0.29
C TYR A 114 -11.30 2.30 1.24
N ALA A 115 -10.46 1.27 1.12
CA ALA A 115 -9.24 1.15 1.91
C ALA A 115 -8.03 0.82 1.03
N GLU A 116 -6.88 1.29 1.45
CA GLU A 116 -5.58 0.77 1.03
C GLU A 116 -5.05 -0.20 2.07
N ALA A 117 -4.24 -1.15 1.61
CA ALA A 117 -3.65 -2.15 2.47
C ALA A 117 -2.12 -2.12 2.37
N TYR A 118 -1.48 -2.37 3.50
CA TYR A 118 -0.04 -2.32 3.65
C TYR A 118 0.47 -3.50 4.47
N ARG A 119 1.72 -3.88 4.23
CA ARG A 119 2.43 -4.89 5.02
C ARG A 119 3.79 -4.34 5.45
N ILE A 120 4.16 -4.54 6.71
CA ILE A 120 5.47 -4.12 7.21
C ILE A 120 6.58 -5.05 6.72
N ASP A 121 7.74 -4.47 6.36
CA ASP A 121 8.97 -5.25 6.21
C ASP A 121 9.47 -5.68 7.60
N SER A 122 9.52 -6.98 7.82
CA SER A 122 9.91 -7.58 9.11
C SER A 122 11.37 -7.30 9.51
N ARG A 123 12.19 -6.72 8.63
CA ARG A 123 13.58 -6.34 8.92
C ARG A 123 13.70 -5.17 9.90
N PHE A 124 12.63 -4.41 10.11
CA PHE A 124 12.61 -3.33 11.10
C PHE A 124 11.44 -3.54 12.08
N PRO A 125 11.59 -4.48 13.04
CA PRO A 125 10.49 -4.82 13.96
C PRO A 125 10.37 -3.88 15.17
N PHE A 126 11.12 -2.76 15.20
CA PHE A 126 11.29 -1.94 16.40
C PHE A 126 10.32 -0.76 16.49
N ALA A 127 9.50 -0.52 15.45
CA ALA A 127 8.55 0.58 15.44
C ALA A 127 7.11 0.05 15.38
N ASP A 128 6.23 0.66 16.17
CA ASP A 128 4.81 0.54 15.96
C ASP A 128 4.37 1.55 14.89
N VAL A 129 4.32 1.09 13.66
CA VAL A 129 3.95 1.94 12.50
C VAL A 129 2.48 2.39 12.53
N ARG A 130 1.65 1.80 13.39
CA ARG A 130 0.23 2.19 13.49
C ARG A 130 0.08 3.66 13.88
N GLY A 131 0.96 4.18 14.73
CA GLY A 131 0.99 5.60 15.10
C GLY A 131 1.40 6.55 13.97
N MET A 132 1.95 6.01 12.87
CA MET A 132 2.41 6.77 11.69
C MET A 132 1.40 6.72 10.54
N LEU A 133 0.38 5.86 10.62
CA LEU A 133 -0.61 5.65 9.58
C LEU A 133 -1.90 6.41 9.90
N PRO A 134 -2.61 6.89 8.87
CA PRO A 134 -4.00 7.30 9.01
C PRO A 134 -4.87 6.16 9.58
N PRO A 135 -6.04 6.49 10.15
CA PRO A 135 -6.90 5.47 10.77
C PRO A 135 -7.36 4.43 9.75
N PRO A 136 -7.64 3.18 10.21
CA PRO A 136 -8.31 2.19 9.39
C PRO A 136 -9.77 2.58 9.17
N PRO A 137 -10.47 1.96 8.19
CA PRO A 137 -11.90 2.14 8.04
C PRO A 137 -12.66 1.79 9.32
N PRO A 138 -13.76 2.47 9.62
CA PRO A 138 -14.64 2.06 10.71
C PRO A 138 -15.19 0.67 10.41
N TYR A 139 -15.24 -0.21 11.40
CA TYR A 139 -15.81 -1.54 11.24
C TYR A 139 -17.24 -1.61 11.77
N ARG A 140 -18.04 -2.53 11.21
CA ARG A 140 -19.38 -2.87 11.72
C ARG A 140 -19.32 -4.13 12.57
N PRO A 141 -20.10 -4.23 13.67
CA PRO A 141 -20.20 -5.47 14.41
C PRO A 141 -20.82 -6.61 13.57
N PHE A 142 -20.26 -7.80 13.65
CA PHE A 142 -20.68 -8.93 12.83
C PHE A 142 -22.09 -9.44 13.13
N TYR A 143 -22.51 -9.41 14.37
CA TYR A 143 -23.73 -10.08 14.83
C TYR A 143 -24.83 -9.12 15.27
N VAL A 144 -24.95 -8.00 14.58
CA VAL A 144 -26.08 -7.08 14.81
C VAL A 144 -27.24 -7.51 13.92
N PRO A 145 -28.41 -7.88 14.45
CA PRO A 145 -29.57 -8.20 13.64
C PRO A 145 -29.93 -7.04 12.70
N GLY A 146 -30.15 -7.38 11.42
CA GLY A 146 -30.47 -6.39 10.40
C GLY A 146 -29.26 -5.58 9.89
N SER A 147 -28.02 -5.89 10.33
CA SER A 147 -26.85 -5.31 9.71
C SER A 147 -26.58 -5.98 8.36
N ASP A 148 -26.24 -5.17 7.38
CA ASP A 148 -25.75 -5.60 6.07
C ASP A 148 -24.23 -5.87 6.11
N ALA A 149 -23.77 -6.36 7.26
CA ALA A 149 -22.39 -6.76 7.48
C ALA A 149 -22.02 -7.86 6.48
N LEU A 150 -20.88 -7.72 5.88
CA LEU A 150 -20.34 -8.55 4.81
C LEU A 150 -21.20 -8.56 3.54
N ILE A 151 -20.80 -7.75 2.63
CA ILE A 151 -21.18 -7.70 1.22
C ILE A 151 -22.43 -6.90 0.96
#